data_07b1bb365d640349440b9c29bba61064
#
_entry.id   07b1bb365d640349440b9c29bba61064
#
_cell.length_a   1.000
_cell.length_b   1.000
_cell.length_c   1.000
_cell.angle_alpha   90.00
_cell.angle_beta   90.00
_cell.angle_gamma   90.00
#
_symmetry.space_group_name_H-M   'P 1'
#
loop_
_entity.id
_entity.type
_entity.pdbx_description
1 polymer ?
#
loop_
_entity_poly.entity_id
_entity_poly.type
_entity_poly.pdbx_seq_one_letter_code
_entity_poly.pdbx_strand_id
1 'polypeptide(L)'
;MKLYCLSGHPTLPCNVLKFKSTTIMLDCGLDTTSVLNFLPLPLVHSPRLSKLPGWVSKDATVNLEKELKECAGRIFVDSQPEFCLPEKELLDLSTIDVILISNYHCMMALPYITEHTEHTLIEQKDKNGTKTFTLTLPGPLKDAVEVWTWKRCYSMQEVNSALSKVQLVGYSQKVELFGAVQVSPLSSGYSLGSSNWLIQSHHEKVSYVSGSSLLTTHPQPMDQSSLKNSDVLILTGLTQMPMANPDGMLGDFCNNLAMTIRAGGNVLVPCYSSGVIYDLLECLYQFIDNANLGTTPFYFISPVANSSLEFSQIFAEWLCHNKQSKVYLPEPPFPHAELIQTNKLKHYPSIHGDFSSEFRQPCVVFTGHPSLRFGDVVHFMELWGKSSLNTIIFTEPDFCYIDALAPYQPLAMKCVYCPIDTRLNFHQVSKLLKEVQPLHVVCPEQYTQPPPTQSHRADLMLELQPPPVPYRRCSVLNLPFRRRYERVYILPELANSLVPSEIKPGVSVATVSAVLHSKDNKHTLQVILSALVNSHHIVCIQYHVQPPHHGITEVKVEETADGHILHLQAEDTLIQLEEDGTHIVCNNNEPLRTTLRDLVLRFLQKL
;
A
#
# COMPACT_ATOMS: atom_id res chain seq x y z
N MET A 1 3.75 -20.43 -5.50
CA MET A 1 3.56 -19.10 -4.89
C MET A 1 2.10 -18.73 -4.94
N LYS A 2 1.57 -18.08 -3.90
CA LYS A 2 0.16 -17.67 -3.86
C LYS A 2 0.07 -16.17 -3.62
N LEU A 3 -0.84 -15.51 -4.32
CA LEU A 3 -1.18 -14.10 -4.11
C LEU A 3 -2.61 -14.02 -3.58
N TYR A 4 -2.77 -13.42 -2.41
CA TYR A 4 -4.04 -13.13 -1.77
C TYR A 4 -4.38 -11.66 -1.99
N CYS A 5 -5.52 -11.37 -2.58
CA CYS A 5 -5.92 -10.02 -2.93
C CYS A 5 -6.97 -9.53 -1.93
N LEU A 6 -6.54 -8.77 -0.92
CA LEU A 6 -7.40 -8.28 0.15
C LEU A 6 -8.19 -7.02 -0.26
N SER A 7 -7.62 -6.21 -1.18
CA SER A 7 -8.28 -5.04 -1.76
C SER A 7 -8.34 -5.18 -3.29
N GLY A 8 -9.51 -4.91 -3.86
CA GLY A 8 -9.67 -4.82 -5.32
C GLY A 8 -9.43 -3.41 -5.87
N HIS A 9 -9.07 -2.44 -5.02
CA HIS A 9 -8.89 -1.06 -5.46
C HIS A 9 -7.61 -0.93 -6.31
N PRO A 10 -7.69 -0.35 -7.51
CA PRO A 10 -6.56 -0.32 -8.44
C PRO A 10 -5.41 0.59 -8.00
N THR A 11 -5.69 1.67 -7.26
CA THR A 11 -4.69 2.66 -6.80
C THR A 11 -4.37 2.55 -5.31
N LEU A 12 -5.18 1.84 -4.54
CA LEU A 12 -5.00 1.58 -3.10
C LEU A 12 -4.95 0.07 -2.84
N PRO A 13 -3.92 -0.62 -3.36
CA PRO A 13 -3.81 -2.07 -3.26
C PRO A 13 -3.52 -2.52 -1.83
N CYS A 14 -3.96 -3.74 -1.52
CA CYS A 14 -3.58 -4.48 -0.34
C CYS A 14 -3.54 -5.96 -0.74
N ASN A 15 -2.36 -6.47 -1.02
CA ASN A 15 -2.14 -7.82 -1.49
C ASN A 15 -1.15 -8.54 -0.60
N VAL A 16 -1.27 -9.86 -0.46
CA VAL A 16 -0.32 -10.66 0.30
C VAL A 16 0.27 -11.75 -0.58
N LEU A 17 1.58 -11.73 -0.71
CA LEU A 17 2.34 -12.71 -1.48
C LEU A 17 2.92 -13.76 -0.54
N LYS A 18 2.45 -15.00 -0.63
CA LYS A 18 3.10 -16.12 0.04
C LYS A 18 4.22 -16.67 -0.84
N PHE A 19 5.45 -16.28 -0.50
CA PHE A 19 6.67 -16.61 -1.22
C PHE A 19 7.48 -17.61 -0.42
N LYS A 20 7.47 -18.88 -0.82
CA LYS A 20 8.05 -19.98 -0.05
C LYS A 20 7.48 -20.04 1.38
N SER A 21 8.34 -19.91 2.39
CA SER A 21 7.94 -19.86 3.80
C SER A 21 7.63 -18.46 4.30
N THR A 22 7.90 -17.42 3.48
CA THR A 22 7.73 -16.02 3.87
C THR A 22 6.42 -15.46 3.33
N THR A 23 5.69 -14.78 4.19
CA THR A 23 4.42 -14.10 3.85
C THR A 23 4.67 -12.59 3.81
N ILE A 24 4.61 -12.02 2.62
CA ILE A 24 4.94 -10.62 2.36
C ILE A 24 3.67 -9.87 1.99
N MET A 25 3.29 -8.85 2.74
CA MET A 25 2.24 -7.94 2.34
C MET A 25 2.81 -6.88 1.38
N LEU A 26 2.13 -6.67 0.27
CA LEU A 26 2.44 -5.68 -0.76
C LEU A 26 1.42 -4.55 -0.66
N ASP A 27 1.83 -3.46 -0.08
CA ASP A 27 1.01 -2.33 0.28
C ASP A 27 -0.11 -2.67 1.28
N CYS A 28 -0.59 -1.67 1.98
CA CYS A 28 -1.76 -1.74 2.86
C CYS A 28 -2.62 -0.48 2.69
N GLY A 29 -3.10 -0.29 1.46
CA GLY A 29 -3.99 0.81 1.11
C GLY A 29 -5.34 0.69 1.82
N LEU A 30 -5.92 1.84 2.18
CA LEU A 30 -7.24 1.96 2.75
C LEU A 30 -8.14 2.69 1.75
N ASP A 31 -9.23 2.07 1.34
CA ASP A 31 -10.20 2.73 0.47
C ASP A 31 -10.96 3.80 1.26
N THR A 32 -10.62 5.05 0.98
CA THR A 32 -11.21 6.23 1.61
C THR A 32 -12.30 6.87 0.76
N THR A 33 -12.64 6.35 -0.42
CA THR A 33 -13.64 6.94 -1.32
C THR A 33 -15.05 6.91 -0.73
N SER A 34 -15.33 5.96 0.13
CA SER A 34 -16.59 5.82 0.88
C SER A 34 -16.93 7.04 1.74
N VAL A 35 -15.95 7.88 2.11
CA VAL A 35 -16.21 9.12 2.88
C VAL A 35 -17.14 10.09 2.15
N LEU A 36 -17.23 9.99 0.83
CA LEU A 36 -18.15 10.82 0.03
C LEU A 36 -19.63 10.60 0.37
N ASN A 37 -19.97 9.48 1.00
CA ASN A 37 -21.32 9.17 1.47
C ASN A 37 -21.66 9.83 2.82
N PHE A 38 -20.70 10.48 3.46
CA PHE A 38 -20.86 11.15 4.75
C PHE A 38 -21.01 12.65 4.59
N LEU A 39 -21.62 13.28 5.58
CA LEU A 39 -21.64 14.73 5.69
C LEU A 39 -20.27 15.27 6.13
N PRO A 40 -19.94 16.52 5.75
CA PRO A 40 -18.70 17.16 6.18
C PRO A 40 -18.59 17.25 7.69
N LEU A 41 -17.39 16.94 8.23
CA LEU A 41 -17.08 17.08 9.65
C LEU A 41 -16.33 18.39 9.89
N PRO A 42 -16.91 19.36 10.60
CA PRO A 42 -16.20 20.56 11.00
C PRO A 42 -15.20 20.21 12.10
N LEU A 43 -13.99 20.77 12.02
CA LEU A 43 -13.01 20.68 13.11
C LEU A 43 -13.48 21.39 14.37
N VAL A 44 -14.30 22.45 14.18
CA VAL A 44 -14.96 23.18 15.26
C VAL A 44 -16.45 23.18 14.97
N HIS A 45 -17.25 22.92 16.01
CA HIS A 45 -18.69 22.88 15.87
C HIS A 45 -19.20 24.25 15.38
N SER A 46 -19.74 24.28 14.16
CA SER A 46 -20.29 25.48 13.55
C SER A 46 -21.81 25.37 13.49
N PRO A 47 -22.57 26.32 14.06
CA PRO A 47 -24.02 26.32 13.93
C PRO A 47 -24.49 26.50 12.48
N ARG A 48 -23.61 26.92 11.56
CA ARG A 48 -23.93 27.02 10.12
C ARG A 48 -23.96 25.65 9.44
N LEU A 49 -23.06 24.72 9.83
CA LEU A 49 -23.05 23.35 9.31
C LEU A 49 -24.20 22.50 9.89
N SER A 50 -24.65 22.80 11.10
CA SER A 50 -25.82 22.14 11.69
C SER A 50 -27.14 22.46 10.97
N LYS A 51 -27.13 23.41 10.02
CA LYS A 51 -28.29 23.81 9.20
C LYS A 51 -28.40 23.05 7.87
N LEU A 52 -27.54 22.06 7.61
CA LEU A 52 -27.72 21.17 6.47
C LEU A 52 -29.11 20.50 6.56
N PRO A 53 -29.88 20.40 5.45
CA PRO A 53 -31.23 19.88 5.49
C PRO A 53 -31.22 18.44 6.02
N GLY A 54 -32.02 18.17 7.04
CA GLY A 54 -32.20 16.83 7.60
C GLY A 54 -33.35 16.12 6.91
N TRP A 55 -33.16 14.86 6.57
CA TRP A 55 -34.22 14.00 6.11
C TRP A 55 -35.04 13.49 7.31
N VAL A 56 -36.33 13.72 7.28
CA VAL A 56 -37.25 13.22 8.30
C VAL A 56 -38.09 12.12 7.67
N SER A 57 -37.85 10.86 8.08
CA SER A 57 -38.68 9.75 7.67
C SER A 57 -40.10 9.85 8.27
N LYS A 58 -41.08 9.35 7.54
CA LYS A 58 -42.46 9.26 8.03
C LYS A 58 -42.70 8.10 8.99
N ASP A 59 -41.77 7.13 9.05
CA ASP A 59 -41.86 5.93 9.88
C ASP A 59 -40.92 6.00 11.08
N ALA A 60 -41.48 6.38 12.23
CA ALA A 60 -40.75 6.71 13.47
C ALA A 60 -40.17 5.51 14.26
N THR A 61 -39.87 4.38 13.65
CA THR A 61 -39.56 3.13 14.37
C THR A 61 -38.08 2.71 14.42
N VAL A 62 -37.18 3.42 13.73
CA VAL A 62 -35.75 2.99 13.65
C VAL A 62 -34.81 4.12 14.00
N ASN A 63 -33.90 3.87 14.94
CA ASN A 63 -32.85 4.83 15.35
C ASN A 63 -31.86 5.24 14.24
N LEU A 64 -31.83 4.55 13.11
CA LEU A 64 -31.09 4.90 11.90
C LEU A 64 -31.54 6.21 11.25
N GLU A 65 -32.78 6.64 11.48
CA GLU A 65 -33.35 7.85 10.89
C GLU A 65 -32.66 9.14 11.36
N LYS A 66 -31.97 9.11 12.51
CA LYS A 66 -31.24 10.27 13.03
C LYS A 66 -29.86 10.45 12.35
N GLU A 67 -29.35 9.41 11.70
CA GLU A 67 -28.05 9.41 11.05
C GLU A 67 -28.12 9.68 9.54
N LEU A 68 -29.30 9.62 8.93
CA LEU A 68 -29.47 9.87 7.51
C LEU A 68 -30.06 11.28 7.28
N LYS A 69 -29.39 12.05 6.42
CA LYS A 69 -29.83 13.39 6.02
C LYS A 69 -29.82 13.56 4.52
N GLU A 70 -30.84 14.24 4.01
CA GLU A 70 -30.94 14.60 2.61
C GLU A 70 -30.33 15.99 2.36
N CYS A 71 -29.42 16.04 1.37
CA CYS A 71 -28.87 17.28 0.85
C CYS A 71 -28.93 17.28 -0.68
N ALA A 72 -29.62 18.26 -1.25
CA ALA A 72 -29.75 18.46 -2.70
C ALA A 72 -30.20 17.19 -3.47
N GLY A 73 -31.16 16.44 -2.92
CA GLY A 73 -31.71 15.22 -3.52
C GLY A 73 -30.84 13.98 -3.34
N ARG A 74 -29.79 14.05 -2.53
CA ARG A 74 -28.92 12.91 -2.14
C ARG A 74 -29.00 12.65 -0.65
N ILE A 75 -28.89 11.38 -0.26
CA ILE A 75 -28.89 10.96 1.14
C ILE A 75 -27.46 10.75 1.59
N PHE A 76 -27.12 11.31 2.75
CA PHE A 76 -25.82 11.21 3.39
C PHE A 76 -25.94 10.68 4.81
N VAL A 77 -24.88 10.09 5.31
CA VAL A 77 -24.77 9.66 6.70
C VAL A 77 -24.24 10.82 7.55
N ASP A 78 -24.98 11.19 8.61
CA ASP A 78 -24.60 12.25 9.56
C ASP A 78 -23.89 11.65 10.77
N SER A 79 -22.75 11.05 10.52
CA SER A 79 -21.86 10.50 11.56
C SER A 79 -20.40 10.67 11.16
N GLN A 80 -19.50 10.26 12.04
CA GLN A 80 -18.08 10.21 11.69
C GLN A 80 -17.87 9.18 10.58
N PRO A 81 -17.08 9.51 9.52
CA PRO A 81 -16.77 8.55 8.48
C PRO A 81 -16.06 7.31 9.03
N GLU A 82 -16.54 6.17 8.60
CA GLU A 82 -15.91 4.89 8.84
C GLU A 82 -15.35 4.37 7.51
N PHE A 83 -14.29 3.57 7.56
CA PHE A 83 -13.60 3.11 6.36
C PHE A 83 -13.73 1.61 6.20
N CYS A 84 -13.78 1.15 4.95
CA CYS A 84 -13.75 -0.26 4.62
C CYS A 84 -12.32 -0.79 4.79
N LEU A 85 -12.16 -1.67 5.74
CA LEU A 85 -10.85 -2.29 6.04
C LEU A 85 -10.56 -3.44 5.07
N PRO A 86 -9.26 -3.79 4.88
CA PRO A 86 -8.87 -4.96 4.13
C PRO A 86 -9.52 -6.25 4.68
N GLU A 87 -9.87 -7.17 3.79
CA GLU A 87 -10.57 -8.41 4.13
C GLU A 87 -9.71 -9.34 5.00
N LYS A 88 -10.27 -9.77 6.15
CA LYS A 88 -9.57 -10.64 7.10
C LYS A 88 -9.86 -12.13 6.89
N GLU A 89 -10.98 -12.47 6.24
CA GLU A 89 -11.44 -13.87 6.17
C GLU A 89 -10.56 -14.73 5.25
N LEU A 90 -9.84 -14.11 4.31
CA LEU A 90 -8.97 -14.83 3.37
C LEU A 90 -7.65 -15.31 3.96
N LEU A 91 -7.12 -14.58 4.93
CA LEU A 91 -5.81 -14.83 5.50
C LEU A 91 -5.78 -14.31 6.94
N ASP A 92 -5.20 -15.09 7.82
CA ASP A 92 -4.86 -14.61 9.15
C ASP A 92 -3.70 -13.58 9.04
N LEU A 93 -4.00 -12.33 9.33
CA LEU A 93 -3.05 -11.23 9.23
C LEU A 93 -1.87 -11.36 10.21
N SER A 94 -2.02 -12.16 11.28
CA SER A 94 -0.92 -12.46 12.21
C SER A 94 0.20 -13.29 11.57
N THR A 95 -0.07 -13.93 10.44
CA THR A 95 0.92 -14.72 9.68
C THR A 95 1.78 -13.90 8.72
N ILE A 96 1.59 -12.58 8.71
CA ILE A 96 2.38 -11.70 7.84
C ILE A 96 3.73 -11.44 8.50
N ASP A 97 4.79 -11.80 7.79
CA ASP A 97 6.15 -11.64 8.27
C ASP A 97 6.71 -10.23 8.01
N VAL A 98 6.32 -9.60 6.88
CA VAL A 98 6.79 -8.28 6.49
C VAL A 98 5.76 -7.55 5.64
N ILE A 99 5.72 -6.23 5.76
CA ILE A 99 4.88 -5.34 4.94
C ILE A 99 5.81 -4.42 4.13
N LEU A 100 5.68 -4.43 2.81
CA LEU A 100 6.41 -3.56 1.89
C LEU A 100 5.48 -2.43 1.45
N ILE A 101 5.86 -1.19 1.78
CA ILE A 101 5.07 0.01 1.46
C ILE A 101 5.70 0.71 0.26
N SER A 102 4.91 0.97 -0.77
CA SER A 102 5.36 1.60 -2.01
C SER A 102 5.29 3.13 -1.97
N ASN A 103 4.26 3.68 -1.35
CA ASN A 103 4.07 5.13 -1.22
C ASN A 103 3.16 5.46 -0.02
N TYR A 104 3.06 6.75 0.30
CA TYR A 104 2.32 7.22 1.48
C TYR A 104 0.81 6.95 1.44
N HIS A 105 0.17 6.91 0.27
CA HIS A 105 -1.24 6.55 0.14
C HIS A 105 -1.48 5.08 0.49
N CYS A 106 -0.50 4.23 0.20
CA CYS A 106 -0.58 2.79 0.39
C CYS A 106 -0.21 2.32 1.81
N MET A 107 -0.09 3.21 2.80
CA MET A 107 0.19 2.85 4.20
C MET A 107 -0.97 3.13 5.15
N MET A 108 -2.09 3.64 4.65
CA MET A 108 -3.18 4.15 5.50
C MET A 108 -3.85 3.08 6.37
N ALA A 109 -3.83 1.81 5.97
CA ALA A 109 -4.33 0.70 6.80
C ALA A 109 -3.27 0.09 7.73
N LEU A 110 -2.04 0.60 7.75
CA LEU A 110 -0.92 0.03 8.52
C LEU A 110 -1.25 -0.14 10.02
N PRO A 111 -1.76 0.89 10.74
CA PRO A 111 -2.06 0.73 12.17
C PRO A 111 -3.09 -0.36 12.44
N TYR A 112 -4.08 -0.49 11.56
CA TYR A 112 -5.07 -1.54 11.66
C TYR A 112 -4.47 -2.94 11.53
N ILE A 113 -3.49 -3.13 10.65
CA ILE A 113 -2.84 -4.41 10.42
C ILE A 113 -1.86 -4.72 11.54
N THR A 114 -1.04 -3.76 11.97
CA THR A 114 0.03 -4.00 12.94
C THR A 114 -0.42 -4.02 14.39
N GLU A 115 -1.48 -3.29 14.75
CA GLU A 115 -1.90 -3.13 16.14
C GLU A 115 -3.12 -4.01 16.50
N HIS A 116 -3.94 -4.38 15.51
CA HIS A 116 -5.14 -5.18 15.77
C HIS A 116 -4.95 -6.70 15.56
N THR A 117 -3.78 -7.15 15.13
CA THR A 117 -3.50 -8.58 14.93
C THR A 117 -3.17 -9.33 16.21
N GLU A 118 -2.54 -8.67 17.20
CA GLU A 118 -2.09 -9.34 18.44
C GLU A 118 -3.14 -9.38 19.56
N HIS A 119 -4.11 -8.46 19.60
CA HIS A 119 -5.01 -8.30 20.75
C HIS A 119 -6.50 -8.60 20.50
N THR A 120 -6.96 -8.75 19.29
CA THR A 120 -8.40 -8.85 19.01
C THR A 120 -8.96 -10.28 18.98
N LEU A 121 -8.14 -11.31 19.05
CA LEU A 121 -8.61 -12.70 19.07
C LEU A 121 -9.19 -13.16 20.42
N ILE A 122 -8.93 -12.46 21.51
CA ILE A 122 -9.36 -12.87 22.86
C ILE A 122 -10.52 -12.02 23.43
N GLU A 123 -10.69 -10.76 23.03
CA GLU A 123 -11.68 -9.86 23.69
C GLU A 123 -12.92 -9.48 22.88
N GLN A 124 -13.01 -9.80 21.58
CA GLN A 124 -14.24 -9.51 20.81
C GLN A 124 -15.23 -10.69 20.74
N LYS A 125 -15.41 -11.42 21.81
CA LYS A 125 -16.73 -11.98 22.12
C LYS A 125 -17.56 -10.95 22.88
N ASP A 126 -17.66 -9.76 22.33
CA ASP A 126 -18.62 -8.82 22.85
C ASP A 126 -20.04 -9.29 22.53
N LYS A 127 -20.77 -9.48 23.63
CA LYS A 127 -22.14 -9.93 23.76
C LYS A 127 -23.17 -8.93 23.19
N ASN A 128 -22.80 -8.13 22.20
CA ASN A 128 -23.75 -7.25 21.50
C ASN A 128 -24.04 -7.85 20.15
N GLY A 129 -25.14 -8.59 20.12
CA GLY A 129 -25.65 -9.20 18.91
C GLY A 129 -25.67 -8.22 17.75
N THR A 130 -24.99 -8.61 16.68
CA THR A 130 -25.03 -7.97 15.39
C THR A 130 -26.50 -7.84 14.97
N LYS A 131 -27.07 -6.65 15.11
CA LYS A 131 -28.39 -6.36 14.58
C LYS A 131 -28.23 -6.27 13.07
N THR A 132 -28.62 -7.31 12.39
CA THR A 132 -28.72 -7.36 10.93
C THR A 132 -29.90 -6.50 10.53
N PHE A 133 -29.64 -5.31 9.99
CA PHE A 133 -30.68 -4.46 9.41
C PHE A 133 -30.76 -4.76 7.92
N THR A 134 -31.83 -5.40 7.49
CA THR A 134 -32.15 -5.55 6.07
C THR A 134 -32.98 -4.35 5.65
N LEU A 135 -32.31 -3.30 5.18
CA LEU A 135 -32.99 -2.18 4.52
C LEU A 135 -33.04 -2.46 3.02
N THR A 136 -34.24 -2.49 2.45
CA THR A 136 -34.45 -2.51 1.00
C THR A 136 -34.27 -1.09 0.46
N LEU A 137 -32.99 -0.71 0.24
CA LEU A 137 -32.62 0.59 -0.31
C LEU A 137 -32.42 0.50 -1.84
N PRO A 138 -32.66 1.58 -2.60
CA PRO A 138 -32.30 1.63 -4.02
C PRO A 138 -30.82 1.35 -4.23
N GLY A 139 -30.45 0.71 -5.36
CA GLY A 139 -29.13 0.16 -5.65
C GLY A 139 -27.91 0.98 -5.21
N PRO A 140 -27.80 2.31 -5.51
CA PRO A 140 -26.66 3.12 -5.08
C PRO A 140 -26.53 3.30 -3.56
N LEU A 141 -27.65 3.20 -2.83
CA LEU A 141 -27.68 3.31 -1.37
C LEU A 141 -27.42 1.96 -0.67
N LYS A 142 -27.69 0.85 -1.35
CA LYS A 142 -27.40 -0.49 -0.83
C LYS A 142 -25.89 -0.69 -0.66
N ASP A 143 -25.10 -0.20 -1.61
CA ASP A 143 -23.63 -0.27 -1.54
C ASP A 143 -23.06 0.68 -0.47
N ALA A 144 -23.76 1.80 -0.21
CA ALA A 144 -23.39 2.74 0.85
C ALA A 144 -23.74 2.24 2.26
N VAL A 145 -24.72 1.35 2.39
CA VAL A 145 -25.26 0.86 3.67
C VAL A 145 -24.92 -0.62 3.93
N GLU A 146 -23.99 -1.22 3.22
CA GLU A 146 -23.35 -2.44 3.71
C GLU A 146 -22.44 -2.12 4.91
N VAL A 147 -23.10 -1.67 6.00
CA VAL A 147 -22.54 -1.08 7.24
C VAL A 147 -21.70 -2.06 8.08
N TRP A 148 -21.69 -3.32 7.76
CA TRP A 148 -21.04 -4.35 8.60
C TRP A 148 -19.50 -4.37 8.49
N THR A 149 -18.95 -3.70 7.49
CA THR A 149 -17.50 -3.62 7.28
C THR A 149 -16.89 -2.32 7.83
N TRP A 150 -17.71 -1.43 8.36
CA TRP A 150 -17.29 -0.11 8.79
C TRP A 150 -16.94 -0.11 10.28
N LYS A 151 -15.67 0.10 10.59
CA LYS A 151 -15.16 0.18 11.95
C LYS A 151 -14.33 1.45 12.13
N ARG A 152 -14.33 1.98 13.36
CA ARG A 152 -13.37 3.01 13.75
C ARG A 152 -11.98 2.45 13.48
N CYS A 153 -11.19 3.09 12.60
CA CYS A 153 -9.97 2.51 12.11
C CYS A 153 -8.91 2.38 13.20
N TYR A 154 -8.46 3.51 13.76
CA TYR A 154 -7.36 3.52 14.72
C TYR A 154 -7.25 4.87 15.44
N SER A 155 -6.56 4.89 16.59
CA SER A 155 -6.22 6.07 17.37
C SER A 155 -4.84 6.61 16.99
N MET A 156 -4.49 7.82 17.46
CA MET A 156 -3.14 8.38 17.31
C MET A 156 -2.07 7.56 18.04
N GLN A 157 -2.42 6.87 19.12
CA GLN A 157 -1.49 5.98 19.81
C GLN A 157 -1.13 4.77 18.94
N GLU A 158 -2.11 4.17 18.29
CA GLU A 158 -1.90 3.07 17.34
C GLU A 158 -1.10 3.52 16.12
N VAL A 159 -1.34 4.74 15.61
CA VAL A 159 -0.50 5.31 14.53
C VAL A 159 0.96 5.42 14.97
N ASN A 160 1.22 5.97 16.15
CA ASN A 160 2.60 6.11 16.64
C ASN A 160 3.25 4.76 16.90
N SER A 161 2.52 3.79 17.44
CA SER A 161 2.99 2.41 17.63
C SER A 161 3.32 1.75 16.28
N ALA A 162 2.44 1.85 15.30
CA ALA A 162 2.67 1.30 13.97
C ALA A 162 3.89 1.93 13.29
N LEU A 163 4.03 3.26 13.37
CA LEU A 163 5.17 3.98 12.79
C LEU A 163 6.49 3.62 13.46
N SER A 164 6.50 3.30 14.74
CA SER A 164 7.71 2.86 15.46
C SER A 164 8.27 1.52 14.94
N LYS A 165 7.45 0.71 14.27
CA LYS A 165 7.82 -0.57 13.65
C LYS A 165 8.33 -0.41 12.21
N VAL A 166 8.25 0.80 11.63
CA VAL A 166 8.66 1.07 10.25
C VAL A 166 10.17 1.20 10.17
N GLN A 167 10.78 0.41 9.29
CA GLN A 167 12.18 0.52 8.92
C GLN A 167 12.31 1.26 7.59
N LEU A 168 13.07 2.35 7.59
CA LEU A 168 13.39 3.08 6.37
C LEU A 168 14.50 2.37 5.62
N VAL A 169 14.37 2.30 4.30
CA VAL A 169 15.34 1.67 3.40
C VAL A 169 15.63 2.59 2.22
N GLY A 170 16.90 2.69 1.83
CA GLY A 170 17.32 3.48 0.66
C GLY A 170 17.09 2.72 -0.65
N TYR A 171 17.01 3.45 -1.78
CA TYR A 171 16.85 2.81 -3.10
C TYR A 171 18.00 1.85 -3.40
N SER A 172 17.65 0.73 -4.01
CA SER A 172 18.56 -0.39 -4.35
C SER A 172 19.23 -1.07 -3.14
N GLN A 173 18.86 -0.68 -1.92
CA GLN A 173 19.31 -1.38 -0.72
C GLN A 173 18.74 -2.79 -0.69
N LYS A 174 19.60 -3.77 -0.52
CA LYS A 174 19.21 -5.17 -0.43
C LYS A 174 18.93 -5.53 1.02
N VAL A 175 17.74 -5.98 1.30
CA VAL A 175 17.32 -6.47 2.62
C VAL A 175 17.02 -7.95 2.52
N GLU A 176 17.72 -8.75 3.30
CA GLU A 176 17.48 -10.19 3.36
C GLU A 176 16.38 -10.51 4.37
N LEU A 177 15.37 -11.25 3.93
CA LEU A 177 14.28 -11.72 4.75
C LEU A 177 14.47 -13.21 5.05
N PHE A 178 14.71 -13.51 6.32
CA PHE A 178 14.83 -14.89 6.85
C PHE A 178 15.77 -15.80 6.04
N GLY A 179 16.83 -15.23 5.45
CA GLY A 179 17.84 -15.97 4.69
C GLY A 179 17.38 -16.63 3.38
N ALA A 180 16.11 -16.45 2.99
CA ALA A 180 15.52 -17.14 1.83
C ALA A 180 15.07 -16.18 0.72
N VAL A 181 14.74 -14.97 1.07
CA VAL A 181 14.18 -13.95 0.15
C VAL A 181 14.91 -12.65 0.34
N GLN A 182 15.31 -12.01 -0.74
CA GLN A 182 15.88 -10.68 -0.76
C GLN A 182 14.86 -9.70 -1.35
N VAL A 183 14.64 -8.57 -0.68
CA VAL A 183 13.81 -7.48 -1.17
C VAL A 183 14.65 -6.23 -1.41
N SER A 184 14.32 -5.47 -2.44
CA SER A 184 15.01 -4.23 -2.76
C SER A 184 14.00 -3.19 -3.26
N PRO A 185 13.94 -1.99 -2.64
CA PRO A 185 13.13 -0.89 -3.15
C PRO A 185 13.83 -0.25 -4.37
N LEU A 186 13.07 0.05 -5.37
CA LEU A 186 13.51 0.71 -6.60
C LEU A 186 12.73 2.02 -6.75
N SER A 187 13.36 3.09 -7.20
CA SER A 187 12.61 4.34 -7.42
C SER A 187 11.43 4.11 -8.37
N SER A 188 10.25 4.57 -7.99
CA SER A 188 9.06 4.54 -8.83
C SER A 188 8.84 5.81 -9.65
N GLY A 189 9.53 6.91 -9.34
CA GLY A 189 9.37 8.20 -10.00
C GLY A 189 8.07 8.94 -9.68
N TYR A 190 7.20 8.40 -8.82
CA TYR A 190 5.87 8.94 -8.55
C TYR A 190 5.86 10.08 -7.53
N SER A 191 6.41 9.84 -6.36
CA SER A 191 6.52 10.84 -5.28
C SER A 191 7.83 10.66 -4.52
N LEU A 192 8.20 11.63 -3.69
CA LEU A 192 9.41 11.55 -2.88
C LEU A 192 9.37 10.31 -1.99
N GLY A 193 10.40 9.47 -2.07
CA GLY A 193 10.51 8.23 -1.31
C GLY A 193 9.62 7.07 -1.81
N SER A 194 8.84 7.24 -2.87
CA SER A 194 8.01 6.16 -3.41
C SER A 194 8.83 5.12 -4.15
N SER A 195 8.47 3.85 -3.99
CA SER A 195 9.24 2.72 -4.51
C SER A 195 8.38 1.66 -5.18
N ASN A 196 8.98 1.01 -6.17
CA ASN A 196 8.61 -0.31 -6.63
C ASN A 196 9.45 -1.34 -5.88
N TRP A 197 8.98 -2.58 -5.77
CA TRP A 197 9.68 -3.59 -5.01
C TRP A 197 10.14 -4.74 -5.89
N LEU A 198 11.40 -5.10 -5.72
CA LEU A 198 11.99 -6.29 -6.31
C LEU A 198 12.12 -7.35 -5.22
N ILE A 199 11.48 -8.50 -5.41
CA ILE A 199 11.44 -9.62 -4.48
C ILE A 199 12.13 -10.79 -5.16
N GLN A 200 13.25 -11.23 -4.63
CA GLN A 200 14.08 -12.23 -5.27
C GLN A 200 14.41 -13.38 -4.33
N SER A 201 14.47 -14.57 -4.90
CA SER A 201 15.20 -15.71 -4.32
C SER A 201 16.34 -16.09 -5.26
N HIS A 202 17.06 -17.17 -4.98
CA HIS A 202 18.12 -17.65 -5.88
C HIS A 202 17.63 -17.96 -7.30
N HIS A 203 16.35 -18.31 -7.47
CA HIS A 203 15.80 -18.81 -8.74
C HIS A 203 14.60 -18.05 -9.26
N GLU A 204 13.99 -17.20 -8.45
CA GLU A 204 12.71 -16.56 -8.75
C GLU A 204 12.81 -15.07 -8.53
N LYS A 205 12.22 -14.32 -9.46
CA LYS A 205 12.21 -12.86 -9.45
C LYS A 205 10.79 -12.34 -9.62
N VAL A 206 10.27 -11.68 -8.61
CA VAL A 206 8.98 -11.01 -8.64
C VAL A 206 9.19 -9.51 -8.57
N SER A 207 8.61 -8.78 -9.49
CA SER A 207 8.55 -7.31 -9.46
C SER A 207 7.16 -6.86 -9.07
N TYR A 208 7.09 -5.98 -8.09
CA TYR A 208 5.87 -5.31 -7.69
C TYR A 208 5.96 -3.84 -8.12
N VAL A 209 5.11 -3.45 -9.06
CA VAL A 209 5.03 -2.09 -9.60
C VAL A 209 3.72 -1.48 -9.12
N SER A 210 3.83 -0.49 -8.25
CA SER A 210 2.73 0.30 -7.70
C SER A 210 2.62 1.65 -8.42
N GLY A 211 2.09 2.68 -7.78
CA GLY A 211 2.04 4.02 -8.35
C GLY A 211 3.42 4.47 -8.84
N SER A 212 3.60 4.56 -10.15
CA SER A 212 4.89 4.87 -10.80
C SER A 212 4.72 5.94 -11.86
N SER A 213 5.78 6.71 -12.13
CA SER A 213 5.78 7.77 -13.13
C SER A 213 7.02 7.71 -14.02
N LEU A 214 6.83 8.03 -15.31
CA LEU A 214 7.92 8.26 -16.26
C LEU A 214 8.15 9.75 -16.54
N LEU A 215 7.39 10.62 -15.89
CA LEU A 215 7.56 12.06 -16.03
C LEU A 215 8.78 12.52 -15.22
N THR A 216 9.49 13.51 -15.76
CA THR A 216 10.61 14.15 -15.07
C THR A 216 10.05 15.19 -14.11
N THR A 217 9.72 14.75 -12.91
CA THR A 217 9.26 15.59 -11.82
C THR A 217 10.33 15.74 -10.74
N HIS A 218 9.95 15.89 -9.49
CA HIS A 218 10.88 16.08 -8.37
C HIS A 218 11.58 14.79 -7.92
N PRO A 219 10.90 13.61 -7.94
CA PRO A 219 11.52 12.37 -7.47
C PRO A 219 12.61 11.87 -8.39
N GLN A 220 13.44 10.99 -7.84
CA GLN A 220 14.37 10.21 -8.64
C GLN A 220 13.61 9.42 -9.72
N PRO A 221 14.08 9.40 -10.98
CA PRO A 221 13.40 8.69 -12.07
C PRO A 221 13.15 7.21 -11.78
N MET A 222 12.09 6.66 -12.36
CA MET A 222 11.75 5.25 -12.24
C MET A 222 12.88 4.34 -12.72
N ASP A 223 13.32 3.40 -11.89
CA ASP A 223 14.26 2.35 -12.28
C ASP A 223 13.55 1.22 -13.03
N GLN A 224 13.65 1.27 -14.36
CA GLN A 224 13.10 0.25 -15.26
C GLN A 224 14.08 -0.91 -15.48
N SER A 225 15.39 -0.64 -15.34
CA SER A 225 16.43 -1.61 -15.66
C SER A 225 16.40 -2.83 -14.74
N SER A 226 16.19 -2.58 -13.46
CA SER A 226 16.13 -3.63 -12.44
C SER A 226 14.88 -4.51 -12.55
N LEU A 227 13.82 -4.05 -13.20
CA LEU A 227 12.58 -4.81 -13.41
C LEU A 227 12.67 -5.85 -14.53
N LYS A 228 13.71 -5.78 -15.39
CA LYS A 228 13.82 -6.66 -16.56
C LYS A 228 13.86 -8.14 -16.21
N ASN A 229 13.24 -8.95 -17.09
CA ASN A 229 13.23 -10.41 -17.01
C ASN A 229 12.68 -10.96 -15.69
N SER A 230 11.66 -10.32 -15.12
CA SER A 230 10.96 -10.86 -13.96
C SER A 230 10.10 -12.07 -14.33
N ASP A 231 10.07 -13.09 -13.47
CA ASP A 231 9.18 -14.25 -13.68
C ASP A 231 7.71 -13.82 -13.54
N VAL A 232 7.42 -12.96 -12.56
CA VAL A 232 6.09 -12.35 -12.38
C VAL A 232 6.24 -10.86 -12.13
N LEU A 233 5.44 -10.06 -12.82
CA LEU A 233 5.29 -8.65 -12.56
C LEU A 233 3.86 -8.39 -12.08
N ILE A 234 3.73 -7.93 -10.85
CA ILE A 234 2.45 -7.53 -10.24
C ILE A 234 2.32 -6.02 -10.46
N LEU A 235 1.30 -5.61 -11.19
CA LEU A 235 1.07 -4.24 -11.59
C LEU A 235 -0.16 -3.66 -10.91
N THR A 236 -0.01 -2.49 -10.29
CA THR A 236 -1.09 -1.72 -9.66
C THR A 236 -0.87 -0.23 -9.89
N GLY A 237 -1.76 0.62 -9.42
CA GLY A 237 -1.51 2.06 -9.33
C GLY A 237 -1.47 2.81 -10.66
N LEU A 238 -2.20 2.36 -11.69
CA LEU A 238 -2.30 3.11 -12.95
C LEU A 238 -3.27 4.27 -12.83
N THR A 239 -3.03 5.31 -13.64
CA THR A 239 -3.95 6.44 -13.71
C THR A 239 -5.34 6.03 -14.19
N GLN A 240 -6.36 6.57 -13.55
CA GLN A 240 -7.74 6.43 -13.99
C GLN A 240 -8.18 7.58 -14.93
N MET A 241 -7.25 8.52 -15.19
CA MET A 241 -7.47 9.71 -16.01
C MET A 241 -6.46 9.82 -17.17
N PRO A 242 -6.33 8.78 -18.03
CA PRO A 242 -5.26 8.70 -19.02
C PRO A 242 -5.32 9.81 -20.09
N MET A 243 -6.46 10.47 -20.24
CA MET A 243 -6.65 11.58 -21.20
C MET A 243 -6.26 12.95 -20.62
N ALA A 244 -6.09 13.07 -19.30
CA ALA A 244 -5.64 14.30 -18.68
C ALA A 244 -4.09 14.38 -18.78
N ASN A 245 -3.60 15.35 -19.56
CA ASN A 245 -2.17 15.63 -19.58
C ASN A 245 -1.81 16.49 -18.36
N PRO A 246 -0.93 16.04 -17.45
CA PRO A 246 -0.54 16.78 -16.25
C PRO A 246 -0.06 18.21 -16.53
N ASP A 247 0.77 18.42 -17.55
CA ASP A 247 1.27 19.76 -17.91
C ASP A 247 0.15 20.69 -18.39
N GLY A 248 -0.79 20.16 -19.18
CA GLY A 248 -1.99 20.89 -19.60
C GLY A 248 -2.86 21.28 -18.41
N MET A 249 -3.07 20.34 -17.47
CA MET A 249 -3.85 20.58 -16.26
C MET A 249 -3.19 21.61 -15.33
N LEU A 250 -1.87 21.60 -15.20
CA LEU A 250 -1.11 22.66 -14.50
C LEU A 250 -1.30 24.03 -15.15
N GLY A 251 -1.26 24.10 -16.49
CA GLY A 251 -1.54 25.33 -17.22
C GLY A 251 -2.96 25.85 -16.98
N ASP A 252 -3.96 24.96 -17.04
CA ASP A 252 -5.35 25.31 -16.77
C ASP A 252 -5.57 25.74 -15.31
N PHE A 253 -4.89 25.08 -14.35
CA PHE A 253 -4.87 25.47 -12.96
C PHE A 253 -4.38 26.91 -12.79
N CYS A 254 -3.20 27.24 -13.32
CA CYS A 254 -2.61 28.58 -13.24
C CYS A 254 -3.48 29.65 -13.88
N ASN A 255 -4.07 29.37 -15.06
CA ASN A 255 -4.94 30.30 -15.77
C ASN A 255 -6.23 30.59 -15.01
N ASN A 256 -6.92 29.58 -14.47
CA ASN A 256 -8.14 29.75 -13.69
C ASN A 256 -7.86 30.49 -12.37
N LEU A 257 -6.74 30.18 -11.72
CA LEU A 257 -6.27 30.90 -10.54
C LEU A 257 -6.08 32.39 -10.84
N ALA A 258 -5.33 32.73 -11.89
CA ALA A 258 -5.08 34.12 -12.28
C ALA A 258 -6.36 34.88 -12.63
N MET A 259 -7.28 34.26 -13.38
CA MET A 259 -8.56 34.87 -13.71
C MET A 259 -9.36 35.20 -12.45
N THR A 260 -9.39 34.29 -11.48
CA THR A 260 -10.14 34.49 -10.23
C THR A 260 -9.54 35.61 -9.39
N ILE A 261 -8.23 35.60 -9.19
CA ILE A 261 -7.53 36.63 -8.40
C ILE A 261 -7.69 38.02 -9.04
N ARG A 262 -7.55 38.14 -10.36
CA ARG A 262 -7.76 39.42 -11.08
C ARG A 262 -9.20 39.93 -10.98
N ALA A 263 -10.17 39.04 -10.83
CA ALA A 263 -11.56 39.39 -10.57
C ALA A 263 -11.82 39.77 -9.10
N GLY A 264 -10.81 39.72 -8.22
CA GLY A 264 -10.94 40.03 -6.79
C GLY A 264 -11.50 38.87 -5.95
N GLY A 265 -11.59 37.68 -6.52
CA GLY A 265 -12.05 36.46 -5.84
C GLY A 265 -10.91 35.69 -5.17
N ASN A 266 -11.27 34.74 -4.31
CA ASN A 266 -10.33 33.84 -3.65
C ASN A 266 -10.31 32.49 -4.36
N VAL A 267 -9.17 31.79 -4.30
CA VAL A 267 -9.02 30.45 -4.82
C VAL A 267 -8.83 29.44 -3.69
N LEU A 268 -9.63 28.40 -3.67
CA LEU A 268 -9.52 27.28 -2.75
C LEU A 268 -9.03 26.04 -3.50
N VAL A 269 -7.96 25.42 -3.00
CA VAL A 269 -7.35 24.22 -3.58
C VAL A 269 -7.34 23.12 -2.52
N PRO A 270 -8.31 22.18 -2.56
CA PRO A 270 -8.27 21.02 -1.70
C PRO A 270 -7.16 20.07 -2.17
N CYS A 271 -6.18 19.83 -1.33
CA CYS A 271 -5.01 19.01 -1.68
C CYS A 271 -4.44 18.30 -0.47
N TYR A 272 -3.66 17.24 -0.73
CA TYR A 272 -2.85 16.60 0.30
C TYR A 272 -1.67 17.50 0.68
N SER A 273 -1.11 17.23 1.87
CA SER A 273 0.05 17.99 2.37
C SER A 273 1.39 17.54 1.78
N SER A 274 1.40 16.57 0.88
CA SER A 274 2.58 16.05 0.18
C SER A 274 2.19 15.63 -1.24
N GLY A 275 3.14 15.38 -2.12
CA GLY A 275 2.90 14.98 -3.50
C GLY A 275 2.70 16.17 -4.42
N VAL A 276 1.56 16.26 -5.10
CA VAL A 276 1.24 17.28 -6.13
C VAL A 276 1.40 18.71 -5.65
N ILE A 277 1.28 18.98 -4.33
CA ILE A 277 1.46 20.33 -3.78
C ILE A 277 2.82 20.95 -4.15
N TYR A 278 3.88 20.16 -4.23
CA TYR A 278 5.21 20.67 -4.61
C TYR A 278 5.26 21.09 -6.08
N ASP A 279 4.60 20.36 -6.96
CA ASP A 279 4.47 20.70 -8.38
C ASP A 279 3.64 21.98 -8.56
N LEU A 280 2.54 22.11 -7.80
CA LEU A 280 1.71 23.31 -7.81
C LEU A 280 2.49 24.55 -7.35
N LEU A 281 3.25 24.45 -6.26
CA LEU A 281 4.05 25.56 -5.75
C LEU A 281 5.19 25.95 -6.69
N GLU A 282 5.83 24.97 -7.36
CA GLU A 282 6.89 25.25 -8.35
C GLU A 282 6.32 25.90 -9.61
N CYS A 283 5.19 25.43 -10.09
CA CYS A 283 4.50 26.03 -11.23
C CYS A 283 4.04 27.47 -10.92
N LEU A 284 3.49 27.69 -9.75
CA LEU A 284 3.07 29.02 -9.31
C LEU A 284 4.24 29.97 -9.15
N TYR A 285 5.39 29.53 -8.62
CA TYR A 285 6.58 30.35 -8.50
C TYR A 285 6.99 30.93 -9.86
N GLN A 286 6.99 30.10 -10.91
CA GLN A 286 7.32 30.53 -12.26
C GLN A 286 6.22 31.41 -12.89
N PHE A 287 4.98 31.21 -12.51
CA PHE A 287 3.82 31.86 -13.10
C PHE A 287 3.51 33.23 -12.47
N ILE A 288 3.76 33.40 -11.16
CA ILE A 288 3.38 34.59 -10.38
C ILE A 288 3.90 35.87 -11.00
N ASP A 289 5.17 35.91 -11.36
CA ASP A 289 5.81 37.09 -11.89
C ASP A 289 5.31 37.42 -13.29
N ASN A 290 5.11 36.43 -14.14
CA ASN A 290 4.57 36.59 -15.49
C ASN A 290 3.09 37.04 -15.50
N ALA A 291 2.34 36.65 -14.47
CA ALA A 291 0.91 36.95 -14.34
C ALA A 291 0.62 38.26 -13.57
N ASN A 292 1.65 38.98 -13.08
CA ASN A 292 1.53 40.17 -12.21
C ASN A 292 0.72 39.88 -10.92
N LEU A 293 0.92 38.71 -10.33
CA LEU A 293 0.28 38.27 -9.09
C LEU A 293 1.19 38.41 -7.86
N GLY A 294 2.26 39.15 -7.96
CA GLY A 294 3.32 39.27 -6.93
C GLY A 294 2.84 39.76 -5.55
N THR A 295 1.68 40.40 -5.47
CA THR A 295 1.07 40.86 -4.21
C THR A 295 0.06 39.91 -3.61
N THR A 296 -0.29 38.81 -4.30
CA THR A 296 -1.28 37.84 -3.85
C THR A 296 -0.68 36.90 -2.81
N PRO A 297 -1.24 36.81 -1.59
CA PRO A 297 -0.77 35.87 -0.58
C PRO A 297 -1.24 34.46 -0.90
N PHE A 298 -0.34 33.50 -0.70
CA PHE A 298 -0.60 32.06 -0.76
C PHE A 298 -0.57 31.50 0.67
N TYR A 299 -1.56 30.72 1.01
CA TYR A 299 -1.67 30.08 2.32
C TYR A 299 -1.69 28.58 2.18
N PHE A 300 -0.82 27.90 2.92
CA PHE A 300 -0.84 26.46 3.04
C PHE A 300 -1.23 26.07 4.47
N ILE A 301 -2.42 25.49 4.62
CA ILE A 301 -3.01 25.20 5.93
C ILE A 301 -3.15 23.69 6.10
N SER A 302 -2.33 23.14 6.97
CA SER A 302 -2.36 21.72 7.34
C SER A 302 -1.62 21.53 8.66
N PRO A 303 -2.03 20.62 9.55
CA PRO A 303 -1.30 20.31 10.77
C PRO A 303 0.17 19.92 10.55
N VAL A 304 0.50 19.45 9.35
CA VAL A 304 1.85 19.03 8.95
C VAL A 304 2.49 19.95 7.90
N ALA A 305 1.91 21.13 7.63
CA ALA A 305 2.38 22.04 6.58
C ALA A 305 3.86 22.41 6.73
N ASN A 306 4.28 22.81 7.94
CA ASN A 306 5.67 23.17 8.22
C ASN A 306 6.61 21.97 7.93
N SER A 307 6.33 20.83 8.53
CA SER A 307 7.16 19.62 8.36
C SER A 307 7.24 19.18 6.90
N SER A 308 6.13 19.24 6.16
CA SER A 308 6.10 18.90 4.74
C SER A 308 7.02 19.80 3.91
N LEU A 309 6.95 21.12 4.12
CA LEU A 309 7.78 22.09 3.39
C LEU A 309 9.26 22.00 3.77
N GLU A 310 9.58 21.79 5.05
CA GLU A 310 10.95 21.64 5.53
C GLU A 310 11.59 20.33 5.04
N PHE A 311 10.90 19.19 5.20
CA PHE A 311 11.44 17.90 4.82
C PHE A 311 11.69 17.77 3.32
N SER A 312 10.86 18.38 2.48
CA SER A 312 11.09 18.40 1.03
C SER A 312 12.44 19.02 0.64
N GLN A 313 12.99 19.92 1.47
CA GLN A 313 14.27 20.59 1.22
C GLN A 313 15.50 19.74 1.61
N ILE A 314 15.34 18.74 2.47
CA ILE A 314 16.45 17.96 3.03
C ILE A 314 16.56 16.54 2.46
N PHE A 315 15.51 15.97 1.90
CA PHE A 315 15.52 14.60 1.40
C PHE A 315 16.22 14.42 0.05
N ALA A 316 17.51 14.80 0.01
CA ALA A 316 18.33 14.79 -1.20
C ALA A 316 18.37 13.44 -1.92
N GLU A 317 18.44 12.34 -1.18
CA GLU A 317 18.60 10.99 -1.74
C GLU A 317 17.41 10.54 -2.60
N TRP A 318 16.22 11.11 -2.40
CA TRP A 318 15.02 10.77 -3.14
C TRP A 318 14.66 11.76 -4.25
N LEU A 319 15.47 12.81 -4.39
CA LEU A 319 15.31 13.83 -5.42
C LEU A 319 15.96 13.42 -6.74
N CYS A 320 15.45 13.96 -7.84
CA CYS A 320 16.11 13.88 -9.13
C CYS A 320 17.48 14.58 -9.11
N HIS A 321 18.38 14.17 -9.98
CA HIS A 321 19.78 14.62 -9.96
C HIS A 321 19.94 16.15 -9.95
N ASN A 322 19.12 16.88 -10.72
CA ASN A 322 19.18 18.34 -10.77
C ASN A 322 18.81 19.02 -9.44
N LYS A 323 17.87 18.44 -8.68
CA LYS A 323 17.49 18.96 -7.37
C LYS A 323 18.45 18.47 -6.28
N GLN A 324 18.91 17.25 -6.37
CA GLN A 324 19.91 16.68 -5.47
C GLN A 324 21.21 17.49 -5.47
N SER A 325 21.69 17.90 -6.66
CA SER A 325 22.90 18.71 -6.77
C SER A 325 22.78 20.06 -6.04
N LYS A 326 21.59 20.68 -6.04
CA LYS A 326 21.35 21.92 -5.27
C LYS A 326 21.51 21.72 -3.78
N VAL A 327 20.97 20.63 -3.23
CA VAL A 327 21.09 20.32 -1.79
C VAL A 327 22.56 20.20 -1.37
N TYR A 328 23.40 19.61 -2.21
CA TYR A 328 24.85 19.52 -1.93
C TYR A 328 25.60 20.85 -2.07
N LEU A 329 25.03 21.81 -2.79
CA LEU A 329 25.55 23.18 -2.91
C LEU A 329 24.95 24.14 -1.85
N PRO A 330 24.41 23.70 -0.75
CA PRO A 330 23.44 24.24 0.21
C PRO A 330 22.44 25.26 -0.38
N GLU A 331 21.91 24.93 -1.54
CA GLU A 331 20.82 25.70 -2.18
C GLU A 331 19.48 24.96 -2.03
N PRO A 332 18.38 25.70 -1.81
CA PRO A 332 17.07 25.08 -1.74
C PRO A 332 16.69 24.36 -3.06
N PRO A 333 16.36 23.06 -3.05
CA PRO A 333 15.97 22.34 -4.25
C PRO A 333 14.60 22.75 -4.79
N PHE A 334 13.73 23.31 -3.93
CA PHE A 334 12.40 23.75 -4.29
C PHE A 334 12.22 25.26 -4.11
N PRO A 335 11.54 25.93 -5.05
CA PRO A 335 11.35 27.36 -5.02
C PRO A 335 10.38 27.86 -3.93
N HIS A 336 9.62 26.97 -3.29
CA HIS A 336 8.76 27.37 -2.18
C HIS A 336 9.55 27.90 -0.96
N ALA A 337 10.83 27.55 -0.83
CA ALA A 337 11.71 28.17 0.17
C ALA A 337 11.81 29.69 -0.04
N GLU A 338 11.97 30.14 -1.29
CA GLU A 338 12.01 31.57 -1.62
C GLU A 338 10.62 32.21 -1.46
N LEU A 339 9.54 31.53 -1.80
CA LEU A 339 8.18 32.02 -1.56
C LEU A 339 7.91 32.28 -0.07
N ILE A 340 8.45 31.43 0.82
CA ILE A 340 8.36 31.60 2.27
C ILE A 340 9.21 32.78 2.71
N GLN A 341 10.47 32.87 2.28
CA GLN A 341 11.38 33.96 2.64
C GLN A 341 10.85 35.33 2.20
N THR A 342 10.18 35.38 1.05
CA THR A 342 9.57 36.63 0.53
C THR A 342 8.17 36.90 1.08
N ASN A 343 7.70 36.11 2.06
CA ASN A 343 6.35 36.20 2.64
C ASN A 343 5.19 36.07 1.62
N LYS A 344 5.46 35.53 0.44
CA LYS A 344 4.42 35.23 -0.56
C LYS A 344 3.65 33.98 -0.19
N LEU A 345 4.34 32.96 0.31
CA LEU A 345 3.75 31.72 0.85
C LEU A 345 3.86 31.72 2.37
N LYS A 346 2.72 31.61 3.06
CA LYS A 346 2.63 31.43 4.50
C LYS A 346 2.00 30.07 4.82
N HIS A 347 2.48 29.41 5.86
CA HIS A 347 1.94 28.13 6.29
C HIS A 347 1.44 28.19 7.73
N TYR A 348 0.35 27.48 8.00
CA TYR A 348 -0.30 27.47 9.31
C TYR A 348 -0.79 26.05 9.63
N PRO A 349 -0.81 25.66 10.92
CA PRO A 349 -1.31 24.35 11.32
C PRO A 349 -2.85 24.23 11.23
N SER A 350 -3.57 25.35 11.31
CA SER A 350 -5.03 25.42 11.20
C SER A 350 -5.49 26.84 10.87
N ILE A 351 -6.78 27.01 10.60
CA ILE A 351 -7.40 28.34 10.38
C ILE A 351 -7.50 29.18 11.66
N HIS A 352 -7.27 28.56 12.82
CA HIS A 352 -7.36 29.25 14.12
C HIS A 352 -6.00 29.82 14.52
N GLY A 353 -6.02 30.83 15.39
CA GLY A 353 -4.80 31.48 15.87
C GLY A 353 -4.23 32.49 14.87
N ASP A 354 -2.95 32.37 14.57
CA ASP A 354 -2.19 33.35 13.80
C ASP A 354 -2.72 33.58 12.40
N PHE A 355 -3.22 32.51 11.72
CA PHE A 355 -3.83 32.65 10.41
C PHE A 355 -4.98 33.66 10.42
N SER A 356 -5.85 33.63 11.41
CA SER A 356 -7.04 34.52 11.47
C SER A 356 -6.67 35.99 11.57
N SER A 357 -5.51 36.32 12.15
CA SER A 357 -5.00 37.67 12.29
C SER A 357 -4.26 38.18 11.04
N GLU A 358 -3.63 37.28 10.28
CA GLU A 358 -2.82 37.57 9.11
C GLU A 358 -3.52 37.41 7.77
N PHE A 359 -4.74 36.85 7.79
CA PHE A 359 -5.51 36.55 6.60
C PHE A 359 -5.84 37.82 5.78
N ARG A 360 -5.55 37.78 4.50
CA ARG A 360 -5.86 38.83 3.53
C ARG A 360 -6.51 38.26 2.27
N GLN A 361 -7.34 39.06 1.63
CA GLN A 361 -8.01 38.77 0.37
C GLN A 361 -7.68 39.84 -0.68
N PRO A 362 -7.67 39.48 -1.99
CA PRO A 362 -7.84 38.12 -2.55
C PRO A 362 -6.63 37.23 -2.26
N CYS A 363 -6.85 35.93 -2.16
CA CYS A 363 -5.80 34.97 -1.79
C CYS A 363 -6.01 33.59 -2.42
N VAL A 364 -4.96 32.76 -2.33
CA VAL A 364 -5.02 31.35 -2.68
C VAL A 364 -4.78 30.53 -1.42
N VAL A 365 -5.63 29.56 -1.16
CA VAL A 365 -5.56 28.68 0.00
C VAL A 365 -5.47 27.22 -0.44
N PHE A 366 -4.38 26.57 -0.04
CA PHE A 366 -4.16 25.14 -0.16
C PHE A 366 -4.49 24.50 1.17
N THR A 367 -5.50 23.64 1.25
CA THR A 367 -5.91 23.09 2.54
C THR A 367 -6.85 21.92 2.45
N GLY A 368 -6.91 21.13 3.52
CA GLY A 368 -7.90 20.12 3.79
C GLY A 368 -7.70 18.85 3.00
N HIS A 369 -8.80 18.22 2.66
CA HIS A 369 -8.83 16.93 1.97
C HIS A 369 -9.67 17.02 0.71
N PRO A 370 -9.30 16.36 -0.40
CA PRO A 370 -10.02 16.43 -1.69
C PRO A 370 -11.48 15.99 -1.63
N SER A 371 -11.85 15.15 -0.66
CA SER A 371 -13.25 14.76 -0.43
C SER A 371 -14.16 15.87 0.10
N LEU A 372 -13.60 17.00 0.58
CA LEU A 372 -14.31 18.07 1.28
C LEU A 372 -15.09 17.61 2.52
N ARG A 373 -14.70 16.46 3.12
CA ARG A 373 -15.38 15.90 4.29
C ARG A 373 -14.70 16.24 5.60
N PHE A 374 -13.40 16.53 5.57
CA PHE A 374 -12.59 16.88 6.73
C PHE A 374 -11.51 17.91 6.41
N GLY A 375 -10.93 18.44 7.48
CA GLY A 375 -9.93 19.51 7.41
C GLY A 375 -10.54 20.89 7.27
N ASP A 376 -9.67 21.88 7.25
CA ASP A 376 -10.08 23.28 7.22
C ASP A 376 -10.81 23.70 5.95
N VAL A 377 -10.72 22.91 4.89
CA VAL A 377 -11.49 23.11 3.64
C VAL A 377 -12.99 23.19 3.89
N VAL A 378 -13.51 22.47 4.87
CA VAL A 378 -14.94 22.49 5.23
C VAL A 378 -15.38 23.90 5.62
N HIS A 379 -14.56 24.59 6.41
CA HIS A 379 -14.82 25.96 6.84
C HIS A 379 -14.77 26.97 5.67
N PHE A 380 -13.79 26.82 4.77
CA PHE A 380 -13.71 27.66 3.56
C PHE A 380 -14.88 27.45 2.61
N MET A 381 -15.38 26.22 2.47
CA MET A 381 -16.60 25.95 1.69
C MET A 381 -17.81 26.68 2.25
N GLU A 382 -17.98 26.73 3.57
CA GLU A 382 -19.03 27.49 4.23
C GLU A 382 -18.88 29.01 4.06
N LEU A 383 -17.65 29.51 4.17
CA LEU A 383 -17.34 30.94 4.08
C LEU A 383 -17.45 31.47 2.63
N TRP A 384 -16.96 30.70 1.66
CA TRP A 384 -16.79 31.17 0.28
C TRP A 384 -17.77 30.61 -0.72
N GLY A 385 -18.43 29.51 -0.39
CA GLY A 385 -19.28 28.75 -1.31
C GLY A 385 -20.45 29.54 -1.90
N LYS A 386 -20.92 30.58 -1.20
CA LYS A 386 -22.04 31.43 -1.64
C LYS A 386 -21.63 32.61 -2.54
N SER A 387 -20.35 32.79 -2.80
CA SER A 387 -19.82 33.89 -3.63
C SER A 387 -19.37 33.39 -4.99
N SER A 388 -19.95 33.90 -6.06
CA SER A 388 -19.56 33.60 -7.44
C SER A 388 -18.20 34.19 -7.84
N LEU A 389 -17.61 35.06 -7.04
CA LEU A 389 -16.27 35.59 -7.25
C LEU A 389 -15.19 34.56 -6.92
N ASN A 390 -15.47 33.64 -5.99
CA ASN A 390 -14.51 32.65 -5.55
C ASN A 390 -14.50 31.41 -6.48
N THR A 391 -13.37 30.73 -6.49
CA THR A 391 -13.20 29.49 -7.28
C THR A 391 -12.60 28.41 -6.41
N ILE A 392 -13.14 27.19 -6.51
CA ILE A 392 -12.49 25.97 -6.02
C ILE A 392 -11.89 25.23 -7.20
N ILE A 393 -10.62 24.80 -7.07
CA ILE A 393 -9.90 24.06 -8.10
C ILE A 393 -9.50 22.71 -7.53
N PHE A 394 -10.02 21.63 -8.08
CA PHE A 394 -9.67 20.27 -7.70
C PHE A 394 -8.50 19.79 -8.56
N THR A 395 -7.43 19.37 -7.92
CA THR A 395 -6.20 18.88 -8.57
C THR A 395 -5.97 17.40 -8.35
N GLU A 396 -6.56 16.81 -7.30
CA GLU A 396 -6.41 15.40 -6.98
C GLU A 396 -7.40 14.54 -7.77
N PRO A 397 -6.93 13.48 -8.46
CA PRO A 397 -7.77 12.64 -9.32
C PRO A 397 -8.57 11.58 -8.55
N ASP A 398 -8.20 11.28 -7.30
CA ASP A 398 -8.68 10.11 -6.56
C ASP A 398 -10.12 10.25 -6.03
N PHE A 399 -10.68 11.46 -6.03
CA PHE A 399 -12.05 11.74 -5.56
C PHE A 399 -12.91 12.36 -6.65
N CYS A 400 -14.15 11.89 -6.77
CA CYS A 400 -15.13 12.52 -7.64
C CYS A 400 -15.52 13.90 -7.07
N TYR A 401 -15.10 14.98 -7.74
CA TYR A 401 -15.37 16.35 -7.28
C TYR A 401 -16.87 16.69 -7.23
N ILE A 402 -17.68 16.08 -8.10
CA ILE A 402 -19.14 16.28 -8.11
C ILE A 402 -19.75 15.73 -6.82
N ASP A 403 -19.33 14.55 -6.40
CA ASP A 403 -19.79 13.92 -5.17
C ASP A 403 -19.23 14.63 -3.93
N ALA A 404 -18.00 15.14 -4.02
CA ALA A 404 -17.41 15.96 -2.97
C ALA A 404 -18.22 17.25 -2.73
N LEU A 405 -18.70 17.91 -3.79
CA LEU A 405 -19.46 19.14 -3.74
C LEU A 405 -20.96 18.95 -3.37
N ALA A 406 -21.47 17.72 -3.47
CA ALA A 406 -22.91 17.47 -3.32
C ALA A 406 -23.51 17.98 -1.99
N PRO A 407 -22.87 17.85 -0.80
CA PRO A 407 -23.44 18.36 0.45
C PRO A 407 -23.53 19.89 0.54
N TYR A 408 -22.77 20.61 -0.29
CA TYR A 408 -22.68 22.07 -0.24
C TYR A 408 -23.62 22.77 -1.20
N GLN A 409 -24.44 22.03 -1.93
CA GLN A 409 -25.43 22.62 -2.87
C GLN A 409 -26.56 23.32 -2.12
N PRO A 410 -27.10 24.44 -2.63
CA PRO A 410 -26.69 25.14 -3.86
C PRO A 410 -25.40 25.97 -3.68
N LEU A 411 -24.49 25.84 -4.63
CA LEU A 411 -23.17 26.47 -4.61
C LEU A 411 -23.11 27.58 -5.68
N ALA A 412 -22.68 28.80 -5.29
CA ALA A 412 -22.45 29.89 -6.22
C ALA A 412 -20.98 30.00 -6.68
N MET A 413 -20.05 29.46 -5.87
CA MET A 413 -18.62 29.41 -6.16
C MET A 413 -18.37 28.65 -7.48
N LYS A 414 -17.44 29.16 -8.30
CA LYS A 414 -17.00 28.49 -9.52
C LYS A 414 -16.21 27.23 -9.17
N CYS A 415 -16.52 26.10 -9.84
CA CYS A 415 -15.82 24.85 -9.67
C CYS A 415 -15.02 24.53 -10.93
N VAL A 416 -13.73 24.20 -10.75
CA VAL A 416 -12.83 23.82 -11.83
C VAL A 416 -12.18 22.48 -11.46
N TYR A 417 -12.08 21.59 -12.43
CA TYR A 417 -11.43 20.29 -12.28
C TYR A 417 -10.21 20.21 -13.19
N CYS A 418 -9.03 20.20 -12.58
CA CYS A 418 -7.73 20.08 -13.25
C CYS A 418 -6.96 18.90 -12.65
N PRO A 419 -7.37 17.65 -12.93
CA PRO A 419 -6.73 16.48 -12.32
C PRO A 419 -5.28 16.35 -12.77
N ILE A 420 -4.36 16.37 -11.81
CA ILE A 420 -2.93 16.21 -12.03
C ILE A 420 -2.54 14.82 -11.56
N ASP A 421 -2.52 13.86 -12.49
CA ASP A 421 -2.14 12.49 -12.23
C ASP A 421 -0.88 12.14 -12.99
N THR A 422 0.22 11.99 -12.28
CA THR A 422 1.53 11.68 -12.87
C THR A 422 1.76 10.17 -13.01
N ARG A 423 0.82 9.33 -12.54
CA ARG A 423 0.94 7.86 -12.62
C ARG A 423 0.96 7.39 -14.07
N LEU A 424 1.55 6.22 -14.28
CA LEU A 424 1.62 5.58 -15.59
C LEU A 424 0.22 5.40 -16.20
N ASN A 425 0.07 5.77 -17.45
CA ASN A 425 -1.11 5.43 -18.23
C ASN A 425 -0.93 4.07 -18.94
N PHE A 426 -2.03 3.52 -19.45
CA PHE A 426 -2.08 2.19 -20.06
C PHE A 426 -1.16 2.06 -21.28
N HIS A 427 -0.99 3.13 -22.06
CA HIS A 427 -0.06 3.15 -23.19
C HIS A 427 1.40 3.10 -22.74
N GLN A 428 1.77 3.91 -21.75
CA GLN A 428 3.12 3.92 -21.16
C GLN A 428 3.48 2.56 -20.56
N VAL A 429 2.53 1.92 -19.86
CA VAL A 429 2.72 0.58 -19.30
C VAL A 429 2.90 -0.46 -20.42
N SER A 430 2.10 -0.40 -21.49
CA SER A 430 2.25 -1.32 -22.61
C SER A 430 3.64 -1.21 -23.27
N LYS A 431 4.21 0.01 -23.33
CA LYS A 431 5.58 0.22 -23.78
C LYS A 431 6.59 -0.31 -22.77
N LEU A 432 6.43 0.01 -21.48
CA LEU A 432 7.29 -0.47 -20.40
C LEU A 432 7.37 -1.99 -20.38
N LEU A 433 6.23 -2.68 -20.47
CA LEU A 433 6.19 -4.16 -20.44
C LEU A 433 6.89 -4.81 -21.63
N LYS A 434 6.88 -4.15 -22.80
CA LYS A 434 7.68 -4.60 -23.97
C LYS A 434 9.18 -4.47 -23.73
N GLU A 435 9.63 -3.49 -22.95
CA GLU A 435 11.04 -3.27 -22.63
C GLU A 435 11.51 -4.15 -21.48
N VAL A 436 10.65 -4.38 -20.47
CA VAL A 436 10.95 -5.15 -19.26
C VAL A 436 10.83 -6.66 -19.50
N GLN A 437 9.93 -7.08 -20.39
CA GLN A 437 9.70 -8.48 -20.79
C GLN A 437 9.48 -9.46 -19.62
N PRO A 438 8.52 -9.22 -18.73
CA PRO A 438 8.19 -10.19 -17.69
C PRO A 438 7.54 -11.43 -18.32
N LEU A 439 7.73 -12.61 -17.69
CA LEU A 439 7.09 -13.84 -18.17
C LEU A 439 5.57 -13.83 -17.95
N HIS A 440 5.13 -13.30 -16.82
CA HIS A 440 3.72 -13.17 -16.48
C HIS A 440 3.43 -11.80 -15.89
N VAL A 441 2.30 -11.21 -16.30
CA VAL A 441 1.79 -9.96 -15.73
C VAL A 441 0.53 -10.26 -14.94
N VAL A 442 0.45 -9.76 -13.71
CA VAL A 442 -0.70 -9.87 -12.81
C VAL A 442 -1.22 -8.47 -12.53
N CYS A 443 -2.50 -8.23 -12.69
CA CYS A 443 -3.07 -6.90 -12.49
C CYS A 443 -4.52 -6.95 -11.98
N PRO A 444 -5.07 -5.84 -11.45
CA PRO A 444 -6.49 -5.75 -11.15
C PRO A 444 -7.35 -6.07 -12.36
N GLU A 445 -8.46 -6.78 -12.17
CA GLU A 445 -9.39 -7.12 -13.26
C GLU A 445 -9.88 -5.88 -14.03
N GLN A 446 -10.01 -4.76 -13.34
CA GLN A 446 -10.41 -3.48 -13.93
C GLN A 446 -9.48 -3.00 -15.06
N TYR A 447 -8.24 -3.52 -15.14
CA TYR A 447 -7.30 -3.22 -16.23
C TYR A 447 -7.46 -4.14 -17.43
N THR A 448 -8.31 -5.17 -17.33
CA THR A 448 -8.54 -6.14 -18.43
C THR A 448 -9.86 -5.94 -19.14
N GLN A 449 -10.76 -5.13 -18.58
CA GLN A 449 -12.09 -4.86 -19.12
C GLN A 449 -12.44 -3.38 -18.93
N PRO A 450 -13.16 -2.77 -19.88
CA PRO A 450 -13.61 -1.40 -19.72
C PRO A 450 -14.62 -1.30 -18.57
N PRO A 451 -14.72 -0.12 -17.90
CA PRO A 451 -15.70 0.07 -16.85
C PRO A 451 -17.12 -0.23 -17.35
N PRO A 452 -17.98 -0.92 -16.58
CA PRO A 452 -19.32 -1.32 -17.02
C PRO A 452 -20.19 -0.15 -17.48
N THR A 453 -19.99 1.02 -16.86
CA THR A 453 -20.72 2.26 -17.19
C THR A 453 -20.16 3.00 -18.40
N GLN A 454 -18.94 2.63 -18.86
CA GLN A 454 -18.20 3.30 -19.93
C GLN A 454 -17.52 2.28 -20.83
N SER A 455 -18.29 1.42 -21.47
CA SER A 455 -17.79 0.32 -22.30
C SER A 455 -16.95 0.78 -23.52
N HIS A 456 -17.03 2.06 -23.88
CA HIS A 456 -16.23 2.66 -24.94
C HIS A 456 -14.80 3.06 -24.53
N ARG A 457 -14.46 3.00 -23.21
CA ARG A 457 -13.17 3.41 -22.66
C ARG A 457 -12.11 2.31 -22.81
N ALA A 458 -11.73 1.99 -24.05
CA ALA A 458 -10.62 1.08 -24.34
C ALA A 458 -9.25 1.62 -23.88
N ASP A 459 -9.16 2.92 -23.63
CA ASP A 459 -7.96 3.58 -23.09
C ASP A 459 -7.63 3.19 -21.63
N LEU A 460 -8.55 2.51 -20.94
CA LEU A 460 -8.38 1.96 -19.60
C LEU A 460 -8.11 0.45 -19.57
N MET A 461 -7.66 -0.11 -20.69
CA MET A 461 -7.38 -1.54 -20.82
C MET A 461 -5.93 -1.83 -21.18
N LEU A 462 -5.40 -2.93 -20.64
CA LEU A 462 -4.10 -3.48 -21.03
C LEU A 462 -4.29 -4.53 -22.12
N GLU A 463 -3.83 -4.21 -23.32
CA GLU A 463 -3.77 -5.17 -24.42
C GLU A 463 -2.37 -5.80 -24.49
N LEU A 464 -2.22 -6.98 -23.92
CA LEU A 464 -0.96 -7.72 -23.85
C LEU A 464 -1.09 -9.12 -24.47
N GLN A 465 0.02 -9.60 -25.00
CA GLN A 465 0.18 -10.98 -25.46
C GLN A 465 1.43 -11.60 -24.82
N PRO A 466 1.30 -12.62 -23.93
CA PRO A 466 0.05 -13.26 -23.46
C PRO A 466 -0.81 -12.31 -22.60
N PRO A 467 -2.12 -12.59 -22.46
CA PRO A 467 -3.01 -11.76 -21.67
C PRO A 467 -2.58 -11.73 -20.20
N PRO A 468 -2.76 -10.61 -19.49
CA PRO A 468 -2.43 -10.52 -18.09
C PRO A 468 -3.37 -11.38 -17.24
N VAL A 469 -2.89 -11.86 -16.11
CA VAL A 469 -3.67 -12.61 -15.13
C VAL A 469 -4.43 -11.62 -14.23
N PRO A 470 -5.77 -11.56 -14.34
CA PRO A 470 -6.56 -10.63 -13.54
C PRO A 470 -6.74 -11.12 -12.11
N TYR A 471 -6.79 -10.21 -11.15
CA TYR A 471 -7.22 -10.49 -9.79
C TYR A 471 -8.39 -9.60 -9.36
N ARG A 472 -9.20 -10.11 -8.46
CA ARG A 472 -10.33 -9.42 -7.83
C ARG A 472 -10.13 -9.32 -6.32
N ARG A 473 -10.87 -8.44 -5.67
CA ARG A 473 -10.99 -8.46 -4.21
C ARG A 473 -11.45 -9.85 -3.75
N CYS A 474 -10.92 -10.31 -2.64
CA CYS A 474 -11.21 -11.62 -2.05
C CYS A 474 -10.83 -12.82 -2.94
N SER A 475 -9.89 -12.66 -3.88
CA SER A 475 -9.39 -13.76 -4.70
C SER A 475 -8.02 -14.27 -4.23
N VAL A 476 -7.78 -15.54 -4.49
CA VAL A 476 -6.48 -16.19 -4.26
C VAL A 476 -5.97 -16.72 -5.59
N LEU A 477 -4.84 -16.21 -6.04
CA LEU A 477 -4.20 -16.63 -7.27
C LEU A 477 -3.01 -17.54 -7.01
N ASN A 478 -2.94 -18.64 -7.76
CA ASN A 478 -1.74 -19.45 -7.86
C ASN A 478 -0.88 -18.89 -8.98
N LEU A 479 0.23 -18.23 -8.64
CA LEU A 479 1.11 -17.64 -9.62
C LEU A 479 1.90 -18.73 -10.36
N PRO A 480 1.93 -18.68 -11.71
CA PRO A 480 2.67 -19.65 -12.49
C PRO A 480 4.17 -19.39 -12.36
N PHE A 481 4.90 -20.42 -12.00
CA PHE A 481 6.37 -20.40 -12.02
C PHE A 481 6.87 -21.49 -12.95
N ARG A 482 7.95 -21.19 -13.66
CA ARG A 482 8.70 -22.22 -14.34
C ARG A 482 9.41 -23.05 -13.27
N ARG A 483 9.05 -24.33 -13.13
CA ARG A 483 9.91 -25.27 -12.43
C ARG A 483 11.21 -25.33 -13.21
N ARG A 484 12.27 -24.75 -12.67
CA ARG A 484 13.62 -24.90 -13.22
C ARG A 484 14.11 -26.25 -12.73
N TYR A 485 14.37 -27.14 -13.65
CA TYR A 485 15.05 -28.38 -13.37
C TYR A 485 16.54 -28.11 -13.52
N GLU A 486 17.31 -28.34 -12.47
CA GLU A 486 18.75 -28.29 -12.54
C GLU A 486 19.28 -29.70 -12.75
N ARG A 487 20.34 -29.80 -13.57
CA ARG A 487 21.00 -31.07 -13.82
C ARG A 487 21.91 -31.36 -12.63
N VAL A 488 21.61 -32.42 -11.91
CA VAL A 488 22.39 -32.88 -10.75
C VAL A 488 23.02 -34.21 -11.10
N TYR A 489 24.31 -34.37 -10.77
CA TYR A 489 25.01 -35.64 -10.92
C TYR A 489 24.70 -36.52 -9.70
N ILE A 490 24.36 -37.77 -9.94
CA ILE A 490 24.09 -38.75 -8.89
C ILE A 490 25.26 -39.72 -8.86
N LEU A 491 25.85 -39.93 -7.67
CA LEU A 491 26.92 -40.95 -7.53
C LEU A 491 26.36 -42.35 -7.77
N PRO A 492 27.18 -43.27 -8.35
CA PRO A 492 26.70 -44.59 -8.70
C PRO A 492 26.09 -45.38 -7.54
N GLU A 493 26.60 -45.19 -6.33
CA GLU A 493 26.09 -45.84 -5.11
C GLU A 493 24.65 -45.40 -4.81
N LEU A 494 24.36 -44.09 -4.91
CA LEU A 494 23.03 -43.57 -4.73
C LEU A 494 22.11 -43.94 -5.88
N ALA A 495 22.61 -43.96 -7.11
CA ALA A 495 21.82 -44.33 -8.28
C ALA A 495 21.31 -45.78 -8.20
N ASN A 496 22.11 -46.69 -7.63
CA ASN A 496 21.69 -48.10 -7.44
C ASN A 496 20.62 -48.28 -6.37
N SER A 497 20.44 -47.34 -5.47
CA SER A 497 19.42 -47.39 -4.42
C SER A 497 18.06 -46.80 -4.87
N LEU A 498 17.99 -46.15 -6.03
CA LEU A 498 16.77 -45.54 -6.52
C LEU A 498 15.79 -46.55 -7.07
N VAL A 499 14.53 -46.46 -6.68
CA VAL A 499 13.42 -47.23 -7.24
C VAL A 499 12.56 -46.31 -8.09
N PRO A 500 12.81 -46.22 -9.41
CA PRO A 500 12.05 -45.36 -10.29
C PRO A 500 10.65 -45.94 -10.58
N SER A 501 9.62 -45.10 -10.49
CA SER A 501 8.28 -45.39 -10.97
C SER A 501 8.00 -44.63 -12.27
N GLU A 502 7.52 -45.30 -13.29
CA GLU A 502 7.21 -44.66 -14.58
C GLU A 502 5.87 -43.91 -14.49
N ILE A 503 5.91 -42.62 -14.79
CA ILE A 503 4.72 -41.74 -14.80
C ILE A 503 4.16 -41.62 -16.22
N LYS A 504 5.03 -41.59 -17.23
CA LYS A 504 4.70 -41.56 -18.66
C LYS A 504 5.76 -42.35 -19.41
N PRO A 505 5.45 -42.85 -20.62
CA PRO A 505 6.43 -43.56 -21.43
C PRO A 505 7.74 -42.78 -21.58
N GLY A 506 8.84 -43.35 -21.07
CA GLY A 506 10.17 -42.72 -21.08
C GLY A 506 10.43 -41.67 -19.99
N VAL A 507 9.51 -41.44 -19.04
CA VAL A 507 9.69 -40.54 -17.90
C VAL A 507 9.41 -41.26 -16.60
N SER A 508 10.44 -41.49 -15.82
CA SER A 508 10.33 -42.12 -14.48
C SER A 508 10.69 -41.11 -13.39
N VAL A 509 10.06 -41.23 -12.24
CA VAL A 509 10.34 -40.45 -11.04
C VAL A 509 10.75 -41.36 -9.91
N ALA A 510 11.79 -40.97 -9.20
CA ALA A 510 12.22 -41.64 -7.98
C ALA A 510 12.39 -40.59 -6.86
N THR A 511 11.99 -40.98 -5.65
CA THR A 511 12.29 -40.18 -4.45
C THR A 511 13.70 -40.52 -4.01
N VAL A 512 14.49 -39.48 -3.69
CA VAL A 512 15.87 -39.65 -3.23
C VAL A 512 16.11 -38.83 -1.98
N SER A 513 16.70 -39.45 -0.96
CA SER A 513 17.28 -38.78 0.21
C SER A 513 18.78 -38.81 0.08
N ALA A 514 19.39 -37.64 -0.04
CA ALA A 514 20.81 -37.52 -0.34
C ALA A 514 21.40 -36.21 0.16
N VAL A 515 22.70 -36.14 0.28
CA VAL A 515 23.43 -34.89 0.55
C VAL A 515 23.78 -34.22 -0.78
N LEU A 516 23.39 -32.93 -0.92
CA LEU A 516 23.74 -32.13 -2.07
C LEU A 516 25.07 -31.43 -1.85
N HIS A 517 26.07 -31.78 -2.64
CA HIS A 517 27.34 -31.08 -2.71
C HIS A 517 27.37 -30.16 -3.91
N SER A 518 27.58 -28.86 -3.64
CA SER A 518 27.72 -27.83 -4.68
C SER A 518 29.15 -27.30 -4.67
N LYS A 519 29.88 -27.55 -5.76
CA LYS A 519 31.20 -27.00 -5.96
C LYS A 519 31.39 -26.63 -7.43
N ASP A 520 31.95 -25.45 -7.69
CA ASP A 520 32.27 -24.95 -9.04
C ASP A 520 31.10 -25.06 -10.02
N ASN A 521 29.89 -24.65 -9.58
CA ASN A 521 28.63 -24.73 -10.36
C ASN A 521 28.21 -26.17 -10.76
N LYS A 522 28.78 -27.20 -10.10
CA LYS A 522 28.35 -28.59 -10.24
C LYS A 522 27.65 -29.05 -8.97
N HIS A 523 26.47 -29.60 -9.16
CA HIS A 523 25.69 -30.17 -8.06
C HIS A 523 25.76 -31.69 -8.13
N THR A 524 26.16 -32.34 -7.02
CA THR A 524 26.32 -33.80 -6.92
C THR A 524 25.56 -34.32 -5.70
N LEU A 525 24.68 -35.31 -5.91
CA LEU A 525 24.02 -36.03 -4.84
C LEU A 525 24.83 -37.25 -4.41
N GLN A 526 25.07 -37.36 -3.10
CA GLN A 526 25.83 -38.46 -2.48
C GLN A 526 24.94 -39.21 -1.49
N VAL A 527 25.26 -40.47 -1.26
CA VAL A 527 24.61 -41.29 -0.23
C VAL A 527 24.85 -40.64 1.13
N ILE A 528 23.82 -40.61 1.92
CA ILE A 528 23.91 -40.24 3.33
C ILE A 528 24.60 -41.43 4.05
N LEU A 529 25.87 -41.29 4.38
CA LEU A 529 26.53 -42.25 5.26
C LEU A 529 25.97 -42.05 6.68
N SER A 530 25.61 -43.12 7.36
CA SER A 530 24.96 -43.09 8.68
C SER A 530 25.70 -42.19 9.70
N ALA A 531 27.02 -42.13 9.66
CA ALA A 531 27.83 -41.21 10.47
C ALA A 531 27.68 -39.71 10.09
N LEU A 532 27.24 -39.38 8.87
CA LEU A 532 27.03 -38.01 8.37
C LEU A 532 25.55 -37.61 8.48
N VAL A 533 24.63 -38.58 8.49
CA VAL A 533 23.20 -38.31 8.71
C VAL A 533 22.98 -37.58 10.04
N ASN A 534 23.64 -38.09 11.07
CA ASN A 534 23.54 -37.52 12.41
C ASN A 534 24.06 -36.08 12.48
N SER A 535 25.15 -35.77 11.76
CA SER A 535 25.72 -34.42 11.75
C SER A 535 24.99 -33.46 10.79
N HIS A 536 24.42 -33.95 9.67
CA HIS A 536 23.76 -33.07 8.70
C HIS A 536 22.26 -32.86 8.95
N HIS A 537 21.55 -33.83 9.47
CA HIS A 537 20.22 -33.59 10.01
C HIS A 537 20.26 -32.61 11.18
N ILE A 538 21.25 -32.72 12.05
CA ILE A 538 21.49 -31.79 13.15
C ILE A 538 21.91 -30.42 12.62
N VAL A 539 22.75 -30.33 11.60
CA VAL A 539 23.15 -29.07 10.98
C VAL A 539 21.99 -28.43 10.23
N CYS A 540 21.13 -29.18 9.57
CA CYS A 540 19.91 -28.64 8.98
C CYS A 540 18.91 -28.15 10.06
N ILE A 541 18.75 -28.86 11.14
CA ILE A 541 17.94 -28.43 12.29
C ILE A 541 18.63 -27.22 12.98
N GLN A 542 19.94 -27.21 13.16
CA GLN A 542 20.67 -26.07 13.71
C GLN A 542 20.62 -24.84 12.79
N TYR A 543 20.76 -24.98 11.48
CA TYR A 543 20.66 -23.85 10.53
C TYR A 543 19.24 -23.31 10.38
N HIS A 544 18.20 -24.12 10.63
CA HIS A 544 16.81 -23.69 10.55
C HIS A 544 16.18 -23.36 11.92
N VAL A 545 16.81 -23.77 13.00
CA VAL A 545 16.40 -23.47 14.40
C VAL A 545 17.16 -22.28 14.99
N GLN A 546 18.07 -21.65 14.23
CA GLN A 546 18.55 -20.33 14.56
C GLN A 546 17.70 -19.21 13.91
N PRO A 547 16.54 -18.86 14.49
CA PRO A 547 16.15 -17.48 14.49
C PRO A 547 17.07 -16.77 15.49
N PRO A 548 17.44 -15.52 15.27
CA PRO A 548 18.44 -14.81 16.08
C PRO A 548 18.03 -14.55 17.55
N HIS A 549 17.00 -15.20 18.08
CA HIS A 549 16.44 -14.91 19.41
C HIS A 549 16.26 -16.10 20.36
N HIS A 550 16.60 -17.34 19.97
CA HIS A 550 16.58 -18.46 20.91
C HIS A 550 17.89 -19.22 20.82
N GLY A 551 18.78 -18.94 21.78
CA GLY A 551 20.12 -19.51 21.88
C GLY A 551 20.09 -21.00 22.27
N ILE A 552 19.69 -21.89 21.37
CA ILE A 552 19.91 -23.34 21.50
C ILE A 552 21.36 -23.61 21.11
N THR A 553 22.23 -23.86 22.08
CA THR A 553 23.69 -23.87 21.88
C THR A 553 24.31 -25.24 21.75
N GLU A 554 23.70 -26.31 22.27
CA GLU A 554 24.25 -27.67 22.19
C GLU A 554 23.14 -28.72 22.09
N VAL A 555 23.19 -29.57 21.07
CA VAL A 555 22.33 -30.72 20.87
C VAL A 555 23.18 -31.99 20.88
N LYS A 556 22.91 -32.91 21.78
CA LYS A 556 23.46 -34.27 21.75
C LYS A 556 22.49 -35.22 21.05
N VAL A 557 22.99 -36.09 20.23
CA VAL A 557 22.23 -37.12 19.52
C VAL A 557 22.65 -38.48 20.00
N GLU A 558 21.64 -39.29 20.37
CA GLU A 558 21.82 -40.71 20.71
C GLU A 558 21.02 -41.58 19.73
N GLU A 559 21.66 -42.62 19.20
CA GLU A 559 20.98 -43.62 18.37
C GLU A 559 20.36 -44.68 19.25
N THR A 560 19.12 -45.02 18.97
CA THR A 560 18.37 -46.14 19.58
C THR A 560 18.02 -47.17 18.53
N ALA A 561 17.61 -48.35 18.94
CA ALA A 561 17.23 -49.42 18.02
C ALA A 561 16.06 -49.04 17.09
N ASP A 562 15.19 -48.12 17.51
CA ASP A 562 13.94 -47.77 16.85
C ASP A 562 13.93 -46.31 16.34
N GLY A 563 15.07 -45.60 16.40
CA GLY A 563 15.13 -44.21 15.94
C GLY A 563 16.26 -43.38 16.58
N HIS A 564 16.04 -42.07 16.71
CA HIS A 564 17.04 -41.14 17.25
C HIS A 564 16.49 -40.29 18.38
N ILE A 565 17.29 -40.04 19.40
CA ILE A 565 16.97 -39.13 20.49
C ILE A 565 17.86 -37.90 20.43
N LEU A 566 17.24 -36.72 20.33
CA LEU A 566 17.90 -35.42 20.36
C LEU A 566 17.79 -34.84 21.75
N HIS A 567 18.91 -34.57 22.38
CA HIS A 567 19.02 -33.98 23.70
C HIS A 567 19.39 -32.51 23.59
N LEU A 568 18.47 -31.61 23.96
CA LEU A 568 18.74 -30.18 24.15
C LEU A 568 19.09 -29.99 25.64
N GLN A 569 20.39 -30.05 25.96
CA GLN A 569 20.84 -30.09 27.36
C GLN A 569 20.57 -28.78 28.12
N ALA A 570 20.63 -27.63 27.43
CA ALA A 570 20.38 -26.33 28.04
C ALA A 570 18.91 -26.13 28.45
N GLU A 571 17.98 -26.77 27.73
CA GLU A 571 16.53 -26.61 27.89
C GLU A 571 15.86 -27.84 28.53
N ASP A 572 16.64 -28.81 29.01
CA ASP A 572 16.16 -30.08 29.57
C ASP A 572 15.04 -30.74 28.75
N THR A 573 15.26 -30.75 27.42
CA THR A 573 14.27 -31.19 26.44
C THR A 573 14.80 -32.35 25.61
N LEU A 574 13.97 -33.36 25.42
CA LEU A 574 14.22 -34.55 24.60
C LEU A 574 13.27 -34.57 23.39
N ILE A 575 13.81 -34.80 22.21
CA ILE A 575 13.02 -35.07 21.00
C ILE A 575 13.34 -36.49 20.54
N GLN A 576 12.37 -37.39 20.59
CA GLN A 576 12.49 -38.76 20.16
C GLN A 576 11.85 -38.90 18.78
N LEU A 577 12.66 -39.28 17.79
CA LEU A 577 12.25 -39.49 16.41
C LEU A 577 12.20 -40.99 16.15
N GLU A 578 11.01 -41.53 15.91
CA GLU A 578 10.74 -42.92 15.59
C GLU A 578 10.13 -43.04 14.19
N GLU A 579 10.15 -44.21 13.57
CA GLU A 579 9.54 -44.44 12.26
C GLU A 579 8.06 -44.09 12.23
N ASP A 580 7.34 -44.34 13.33
CA ASP A 580 5.89 -44.12 13.43
C ASP A 580 5.48 -42.82 14.10
N GLY A 581 6.43 -42.01 14.59
CA GLY A 581 6.07 -40.75 15.28
C GLY A 581 7.24 -39.94 15.85
N THR A 582 6.91 -38.76 16.30
CA THR A 582 7.84 -37.86 16.99
C THR A 582 7.30 -37.49 18.37
N HIS A 583 8.08 -37.76 19.40
CA HIS A 583 7.74 -37.42 20.78
C HIS A 583 8.66 -36.28 21.30
N ILE A 584 8.06 -35.21 21.80
CA ILE A 584 8.75 -34.07 22.37
C ILE A 584 8.44 -34.03 23.87
N VAL A 585 9.46 -34.24 24.69
CA VAL A 585 9.39 -34.19 26.14
C VAL A 585 10.15 -32.97 26.62
N CYS A 586 9.42 -31.96 27.11
CA CYS A 586 9.96 -30.76 27.73
C CYS A 586 9.53 -30.72 29.20
N ASN A 587 10.46 -30.56 30.11
CA ASN A 587 10.18 -30.38 31.51
C ASN A 587 9.84 -28.89 31.78
N ASN A 588 8.56 -28.61 32.07
CA ASN A 588 8.04 -27.29 32.48
C ASN A 588 8.22 -26.12 31.48
N ASN A 589 8.44 -26.37 30.18
CA ASN A 589 8.57 -25.31 29.18
C ASN A 589 7.59 -25.54 28.01
N GLU A 590 6.30 -25.31 28.25
CA GLU A 590 5.22 -25.49 27.27
C GLU A 590 5.39 -24.59 26.01
N PRO A 591 5.87 -23.32 26.11
CA PRO A 591 6.15 -22.50 24.93
C PRO A 591 7.24 -23.10 24.04
N LEU A 592 8.31 -23.64 24.61
CA LEU A 592 9.38 -24.31 23.85
C LEU A 592 8.87 -25.58 23.17
N ARG A 593 8.08 -26.39 23.89
CA ARG A 593 7.45 -27.61 23.36
C ARG A 593 6.57 -27.32 22.15
N THR A 594 5.77 -26.25 22.23
CA THR A 594 4.89 -25.81 21.13
C THR A 594 5.72 -25.35 19.94
N THR A 595 6.78 -24.58 20.17
CA THR A 595 7.69 -24.11 19.11
C THR A 595 8.41 -25.27 18.41
N LEU A 596 8.91 -26.25 19.16
CA LEU A 596 9.56 -27.43 18.63
C LEU A 596 8.59 -28.32 17.84
N ARG A 597 7.35 -28.51 18.35
CA ARG A 597 6.30 -29.24 17.63
C ARG A 597 5.99 -28.57 16.30
N ASP A 598 5.79 -27.26 16.29
CA ASP A 598 5.47 -26.52 15.07
C ASP A 598 6.64 -26.51 14.08
N LEU A 599 7.86 -26.51 14.56
CA LEU A 599 9.07 -26.70 13.73
C LEU A 599 9.09 -28.09 13.10
N VAL A 600 8.90 -29.15 13.87
CA VAL A 600 8.87 -30.54 13.35
C VAL A 600 7.74 -30.69 12.34
N LEU A 601 6.54 -30.20 12.61
CA LEU A 601 5.40 -30.23 11.68
C LEU A 601 5.70 -29.43 10.39
N ARG A 602 6.37 -28.28 10.49
CA ARG A 602 6.80 -27.51 9.30
C ARG A 602 7.82 -28.28 8.43
N PHE A 603 8.65 -29.10 9.05
CA PHE A 603 9.58 -29.94 8.32
C PHE A 603 8.92 -31.12 7.65
N LEU A 604 8.00 -31.82 8.34
CA LEU A 604 7.23 -32.93 7.80
C LEU A 604 6.29 -32.54 6.65
N GLN A 605 5.79 -31.30 6.64
CA GLN A 605 4.97 -30.78 5.53
C GLN A 605 5.80 -30.37 4.29
N LYS A 606 7.11 -30.35 4.37
CA LYS A 606 8.03 -30.01 3.26
C LYS A 606 8.63 -31.23 2.56
N LEU A 607 8.45 -32.41 3.09
CA LEU A 607 8.73 -33.66 2.42
C LEU A 607 7.48 -34.11 1.64
#